data_679521a6329322990079fdde1aed0c32
#
_entry.id   679521a6329322990079fdde1aed0c32
#
_cell.length_a   1.000
_cell.length_b   1.000
_cell.length_c   1.000
_cell.angle_alpha   90.00
_cell.angle_beta   90.00
_cell.angle_gamma   90.00
#
_symmetry.space_group_name_H-M   'P 1'
#
loop_
_entity.id
_entity.type
_entity.pdbx_description
1 polymer ?
#
loop_
_entity_poly.entity_id
_entity_poly.type
_entity_poly.pdbx_seq_one_letter_code
_entity_poly.pdbx_strand_id
1 'polypeptide(L)'
;MNKTFIKTIGNLINFISYPLPQYAAKQAVKIFSTPRKGKLNDEETEYLKSATQKTIIYEAISIKTYSWSGKKDTVLLVHGWESNAFRWKDLIEILKAEDYNIIALDAPAHGDSGSKIFNAVLYSECINLVIKQFEPSIVIGHSIGGTASALAINNHQLEIKKLVLLGAPSNFDEVIDNYIKIMGYNKRVIRAINTYYLKHFGYLPEFYTVENFSENIHAEGLIIHDKKDRIISYRDALHISKYYKNSKLIKTVGFGHGLKNETVYNHIMEFLNT
;
A
#
# COMPACT_ATOMS: atom_id res chain seq x y z
N MET A 1 19.21 5.63 -6.88
CA MET A 1 20.53 5.38 -6.23
C MET A 1 21.45 4.65 -7.19
N ASN A 2 22.76 4.99 -7.21
CA ASN A 2 23.74 4.30 -8.05
C ASN A 2 23.88 2.83 -7.56
N LYS A 3 23.93 1.85 -8.48
CA LYS A 3 24.09 0.41 -8.17
C LYS A 3 25.29 0.12 -7.25
N THR A 4 26.40 0.86 -7.45
CA THR A 4 27.60 0.75 -6.61
C THR A 4 27.32 1.14 -5.16
N PHE A 5 26.62 2.25 -4.94
CA PHE A 5 26.28 2.72 -3.59
C PHE A 5 25.38 1.73 -2.84
N ILE A 6 24.39 1.14 -3.55
CA ILE A 6 23.50 0.11 -2.98
C ILE A 6 24.33 -1.11 -2.52
N LYS A 7 25.22 -1.60 -3.37
CA LYS A 7 26.11 -2.73 -3.03
C LYS A 7 27.05 -2.42 -1.87
N THR A 8 27.57 -1.18 -1.78
CA THR A 8 28.43 -0.77 -0.67
C THR A 8 27.68 -0.83 0.66
N ILE A 9 26.42 -0.34 0.70
CA ILE A 9 25.56 -0.46 1.90
C ILE A 9 25.32 -1.92 2.24
N GLY A 10 24.98 -2.74 1.25
CA GLY A 10 24.76 -4.17 1.45
C GLY A 10 25.98 -4.89 2.03
N ASN A 11 27.17 -4.60 1.50
CA ASN A 11 28.41 -5.17 2.00
C ASN A 11 28.72 -4.72 3.44
N LEU A 12 28.46 -3.45 3.77
CA LEU A 12 28.62 -2.95 5.14
C LEU A 12 27.69 -3.68 6.12
N ILE A 13 26.43 -3.85 5.76
CA ILE A 13 25.44 -4.60 6.56
C ILE A 13 25.88 -6.07 6.70
N ASN A 14 26.37 -6.69 5.61
CA ASN A 14 26.93 -8.03 5.65
C ASN A 14 28.10 -8.13 6.64
N PHE A 15 29.03 -7.17 6.62
CA PHE A 15 30.17 -7.12 7.53
C PHE A 15 29.72 -6.97 8.99
N ILE A 16 28.82 -6.03 9.27
CA ILE A 16 28.26 -5.80 10.62
C ILE A 16 27.55 -7.07 11.14
N SER A 17 26.98 -7.88 10.26
CA SER A 17 26.25 -9.09 10.67
C SER A 17 27.13 -10.16 11.34
N TYR A 18 28.45 -10.11 11.20
CA TYR A 18 29.35 -11.05 11.86
C TYR A 18 29.37 -10.86 13.39
N PRO A 19 29.69 -9.65 13.92
CA PRO A 19 29.63 -9.42 15.34
C PRO A 19 28.23 -9.13 15.87
N LEU A 20 27.34 -8.51 15.08
CA LEU A 20 26.07 -7.96 15.55
C LEU A 20 24.91 -8.28 14.58
N PRO A 21 24.50 -9.55 14.42
CA PRO A 21 23.51 -9.95 13.41
C PRO A 21 22.13 -9.26 13.60
N GLN A 22 21.65 -9.10 14.82
CA GLN A 22 20.37 -8.46 15.09
C GLN A 22 20.40 -6.95 14.81
N TYR A 23 21.52 -6.30 15.06
CA TYR A 23 21.71 -4.90 14.68
C TYR A 23 21.75 -4.73 13.17
N ALA A 24 22.47 -5.60 12.46
CA ALA A 24 22.49 -5.61 10.99
C ALA A 24 21.09 -5.77 10.40
N ALA A 25 20.28 -6.71 10.92
CA ALA A 25 18.90 -6.90 10.52
C ALA A 25 18.05 -5.65 10.78
N LYS A 26 18.16 -5.04 11.96
CA LYS A 26 17.45 -3.79 12.29
C LYS A 26 17.78 -2.67 11.29
N GLN A 27 19.06 -2.52 10.92
CA GLN A 27 19.46 -1.52 9.92
C GLN A 27 18.94 -1.87 8.52
N ALA A 28 19.02 -3.15 8.11
CA ALA A 28 18.49 -3.60 6.84
C ALA A 28 16.98 -3.32 6.72
N VAL A 29 16.19 -3.70 7.72
CA VAL A 29 14.76 -3.43 7.77
C VAL A 29 14.46 -1.93 7.81
N LYS A 30 15.22 -1.14 8.59
CA LYS A 30 15.08 0.32 8.62
C LYS A 30 15.30 0.95 7.25
N ILE A 31 16.35 0.53 6.52
CA ILE A 31 16.63 1.03 5.16
C ILE A 31 15.49 0.68 4.21
N PHE A 32 14.95 -0.53 4.29
CA PHE A 32 13.81 -0.98 3.52
C PHE A 32 12.54 -0.15 3.82
N SER A 33 12.30 0.12 5.09
CA SER A 33 11.08 0.76 5.59
C SER A 33 11.12 2.30 5.55
N THR A 34 12.23 2.92 5.10
CA THR A 34 12.35 4.38 5.04
C THR A 34 12.11 4.89 3.63
N PRO A 35 10.96 5.54 3.34
CA PRO A 35 10.69 6.11 2.02
C PRO A 35 11.62 7.29 1.75
N ARG A 36 12.03 7.44 0.50
CA ARG A 36 12.89 8.53 0.02
C ARG A 36 12.12 9.60 -0.72
N LYS A 37 10.90 9.26 -1.12
CA LYS A 37 9.95 10.12 -1.84
C LYS A 37 8.59 10.04 -1.17
N GLY A 38 7.61 10.72 -1.74
CA GLY A 38 6.23 10.66 -1.24
C GLY A 38 5.86 11.78 -0.28
N LYS A 39 6.79 12.72 0.04
CA LYS A 39 6.42 13.98 0.69
C LYS A 39 5.76 14.89 -0.32
N LEU A 40 4.84 15.74 0.15
CA LEU A 40 4.13 16.69 -0.70
C LEU A 40 5.09 17.78 -1.20
N ASN A 41 4.93 18.18 -2.45
CA ASN A 41 5.48 19.38 -3.01
C ASN A 41 4.45 20.53 -2.96
N ASP A 42 4.81 21.72 -3.42
CA ASP A 42 3.94 22.92 -3.33
C ASP A 42 2.65 22.77 -4.15
N GLU A 43 2.71 22.19 -5.35
CA GLU A 43 1.53 21.93 -6.20
C GLU A 43 0.57 20.93 -5.54
N GLU A 44 1.11 19.84 -5.01
CA GLU A 44 0.36 18.79 -4.32
C GLU A 44 -0.31 19.35 -3.06
N THR A 45 0.43 20.15 -2.30
CA THR A 45 -0.07 20.82 -1.10
C THR A 45 -1.19 21.78 -1.45
N GLU A 46 -1.04 22.59 -2.50
CA GLU A 46 -2.06 23.57 -2.92
C GLU A 46 -3.36 22.89 -3.31
N TYR A 47 -3.28 21.81 -4.11
CA TYR A 47 -4.47 21.04 -4.47
C TYR A 47 -5.19 20.48 -3.22
N LEU A 48 -4.44 19.89 -2.31
CA LEU A 48 -5.00 19.27 -1.10
C LEU A 48 -5.58 20.27 -0.08
N LYS A 49 -5.32 21.58 -0.22
CA LYS A 49 -6.02 22.63 0.54
C LYS A 49 -7.52 22.71 0.22
N SER A 50 -7.95 22.20 -0.95
CA SER A 50 -9.38 22.14 -1.30
C SER A 50 -10.18 21.15 -0.45
N ALA A 51 -9.50 20.23 0.25
CA ALA A 51 -10.11 19.26 1.13
C ALA A 51 -10.28 19.77 2.55
N THR A 52 -11.29 19.28 3.25
CA THR A 52 -11.31 19.32 4.71
C THR A 52 -10.25 18.35 5.23
N GLN A 53 -9.32 18.87 6.02
CA GLN A 53 -8.17 18.13 6.52
C GLN A 53 -8.36 17.71 7.97
N LYS A 54 -8.09 16.45 8.29
CA LYS A 54 -8.10 15.94 9.67
C LYS A 54 -6.83 15.14 9.94
N THR A 55 -6.34 15.21 11.16
CA THR A 55 -5.25 14.36 11.63
C THR A 55 -5.82 13.36 12.64
N ILE A 56 -5.56 12.08 12.41
CA ILE A 56 -5.94 10.98 13.28
C ILE A 56 -4.66 10.45 13.92
N ILE A 57 -4.70 10.08 15.18
CA ILE A 57 -3.53 9.57 15.90
C ILE A 57 -3.66 8.06 16.06
N TYR A 58 -2.70 7.31 15.54
CA TYR A 58 -2.48 5.90 15.80
C TYR A 58 -1.23 5.76 16.67
N GLU A 59 -1.41 5.36 17.94
CA GLU A 59 -0.34 5.39 18.94
C GLU A 59 0.33 6.78 19.01
N ALA A 60 1.58 6.91 18.57
CA ALA A 60 2.32 8.17 18.51
C ALA A 60 2.47 8.71 17.06
N ILE A 61 1.75 8.14 16.09
CA ILE A 61 1.85 8.49 14.67
C ILE A 61 0.64 9.30 14.24
N SER A 62 0.87 10.48 13.69
CA SER A 62 -0.16 11.30 13.07
C SER A 62 -0.44 10.81 11.65
N ILE A 63 -1.70 10.51 11.35
CA ILE A 63 -2.17 10.13 10.01
C ILE A 63 -3.00 11.27 9.45
N LYS A 64 -2.55 11.83 8.36
CA LYS A 64 -3.24 12.92 7.66
C LYS A 64 -4.30 12.35 6.74
N THR A 65 -5.49 12.92 6.81
CA THR A 65 -6.62 12.59 5.94
C THR A 65 -7.19 13.85 5.30
N TYR A 66 -7.74 13.68 4.12
CA TYR A 66 -8.30 14.71 3.26
C TYR A 66 -9.70 14.27 2.84
N SER A 67 -10.72 15.11 3.00
CA SER A 67 -12.09 14.76 2.67
C SER A 67 -12.77 15.80 1.79
N TRP A 68 -13.56 15.30 0.83
CA TRP A 68 -14.44 16.10 -0.03
C TRP A 68 -15.85 15.53 0.13
N SER A 69 -16.77 16.38 0.58
CA SER A 69 -18.13 15.97 0.89
C SER A 69 -18.94 15.70 -0.38
N GLY A 70 -19.74 14.64 -0.35
CA GLY A 70 -20.72 14.24 -1.35
C GLY A 70 -21.90 13.54 -0.67
N LYS A 71 -22.95 13.21 -1.43
CA LYS A 71 -24.19 12.60 -0.92
C LYS A 71 -24.26 11.08 -1.14
N LYS A 72 -23.42 10.55 -2.06
CA LYS A 72 -23.32 9.12 -2.32
C LYS A 72 -22.43 8.40 -1.29
N ASP A 73 -22.20 7.12 -1.50
CA ASP A 73 -21.32 6.28 -0.67
C ASP A 73 -19.94 6.92 -0.42
N THR A 74 -19.36 6.63 0.73
CA THR A 74 -18.01 7.08 1.08
C THR A 74 -16.96 6.18 0.47
N VAL A 75 -16.05 6.78 -0.29
CA VAL A 75 -14.90 6.14 -0.93
C VAL A 75 -13.62 6.49 -0.19
N LEU A 76 -12.89 5.48 0.29
CA LEU A 76 -11.55 5.63 0.84
C LEU A 76 -10.49 5.34 -0.23
N LEU A 77 -9.57 6.28 -0.45
CA LEU A 77 -8.47 6.21 -1.42
C LEU A 77 -7.14 5.98 -0.70
N VAL A 78 -6.49 4.84 -0.97
CA VAL A 78 -5.31 4.35 -0.27
C VAL A 78 -4.12 4.24 -1.23
N HIS A 79 -3.13 5.13 -1.09
CA HIS A 79 -1.98 5.17 -1.99
C HIS A 79 -0.91 4.13 -1.65
N GLY A 80 0.05 3.91 -2.58
CA GLY A 80 1.16 2.99 -2.44
C GLY A 80 2.46 3.62 -1.92
N TRP A 81 3.55 2.85 -1.99
CA TRP A 81 4.90 3.25 -1.58
C TRP A 81 5.42 4.46 -2.36
N GLU A 82 6.15 5.34 -1.67
CA GLU A 82 6.75 6.57 -2.22
C GLU A 82 5.77 7.46 -3.01
N SER A 83 4.50 7.49 -2.55
CA SER A 83 3.40 8.28 -3.09
C SER A 83 2.71 9.05 -1.95
N ASN A 84 1.60 9.74 -2.23
CA ASN A 84 0.79 10.47 -1.25
C ASN A 84 -0.66 10.59 -1.76
N ALA A 85 -1.54 11.26 -1.01
CA ALA A 85 -2.96 11.42 -1.34
C ALA A 85 -3.20 12.13 -2.68
N PHE A 86 -2.32 13.03 -3.10
CA PHE A 86 -2.45 13.76 -4.37
C PHE A 86 -2.44 12.85 -5.61
N ARG A 87 -1.88 11.64 -5.50
CA ARG A 87 -1.93 10.70 -6.63
C ARG A 87 -3.33 10.47 -7.18
N TRP A 88 -4.33 10.66 -6.37
CA TRP A 88 -5.73 10.44 -6.67
C TRP A 88 -6.45 11.63 -7.30
N LYS A 89 -5.75 12.77 -7.56
CA LYS A 89 -6.33 14.02 -8.07
C LYS A 89 -7.36 13.78 -9.18
N ASP A 90 -6.97 13.08 -10.24
CA ASP A 90 -7.85 12.89 -11.39
C ASP A 90 -9.09 12.05 -11.04
N LEU A 91 -8.91 10.97 -10.26
CA LEU A 91 -10.02 10.15 -9.78
C LEU A 91 -10.90 10.89 -8.77
N ILE A 92 -10.31 11.75 -7.92
CA ILE A 92 -11.07 12.61 -6.99
C ILE A 92 -12.00 13.54 -7.78
N GLU A 93 -11.53 14.18 -8.85
CA GLU A 93 -12.38 15.07 -9.65
C GLU A 93 -13.54 14.31 -10.34
N ILE A 94 -13.31 13.08 -10.80
CA ILE A 94 -14.38 12.23 -11.34
C ILE A 94 -15.37 11.83 -10.25
N LEU A 95 -14.91 11.39 -9.09
CA LEU A 95 -15.77 11.00 -7.97
C LEU A 95 -16.59 12.20 -7.42
N LYS A 96 -16.01 13.40 -7.39
CA LYS A 96 -16.70 14.65 -7.01
C LYS A 96 -17.83 14.99 -8.00
N ALA A 97 -17.56 14.85 -9.30
CA ALA A 97 -18.58 15.09 -10.34
C ALA A 97 -19.78 14.14 -10.22
N GLU A 98 -19.53 12.96 -9.66
CA GLU A 98 -20.56 11.94 -9.40
C GLU A 98 -21.17 12.02 -7.98
N ASP A 99 -20.83 13.05 -7.21
CA ASP A 99 -21.35 13.33 -5.85
C ASP A 99 -20.99 12.26 -4.79
N TYR A 100 -19.85 11.55 -4.93
CA TYR A 100 -19.35 10.66 -3.91
C TYR A 100 -18.74 11.44 -2.72
N ASN A 101 -18.91 10.92 -1.50
CA ASN A 101 -18.14 11.36 -0.35
C ASN A 101 -16.77 10.70 -0.39
N ILE A 102 -15.69 11.48 -0.35
CA ILE A 102 -14.33 10.99 -0.65
C ILE A 102 -13.43 11.23 0.55
N ILE A 103 -12.68 10.23 0.92
CA ILE A 103 -11.60 10.29 1.91
C ILE A 103 -10.32 9.80 1.24
N ALA A 104 -9.25 10.55 1.34
CA ALA A 104 -7.90 10.09 1.02
C ALA A 104 -7.03 10.21 2.26
N LEU A 105 -6.02 9.35 2.41
CA LEU A 105 -5.07 9.44 3.51
C LEU A 105 -3.64 9.44 3.00
N ASP A 106 -2.74 10.03 3.77
CA ASP A 106 -1.30 9.81 3.61
C ASP A 106 -0.85 8.66 4.53
N ALA A 107 -0.13 7.71 3.97
CA ALA A 107 0.44 6.58 4.72
C ALA A 107 1.48 7.05 5.76
N PRO A 108 1.79 6.26 6.79
CA PRO A 108 2.92 6.54 7.67
C PRO A 108 4.20 6.87 6.91
N ALA A 109 4.92 7.90 7.30
CA ALA A 109 6.14 8.43 6.67
C ALA A 109 5.97 9.09 5.29
N HIS A 110 4.75 9.16 4.74
CA HIS A 110 4.45 9.81 3.46
C HIS A 110 3.61 11.06 3.64
N GLY A 111 3.52 11.90 2.59
CA GLY A 111 2.76 13.14 2.59
C GLY A 111 2.99 13.95 3.86
N ASP A 112 1.89 14.41 4.47
CA ASP A 112 1.88 15.14 5.74
C ASP A 112 1.69 14.23 6.96
N SER A 113 1.68 12.89 6.76
CA SER A 113 1.64 11.95 7.88
C SER A 113 2.98 11.87 8.61
N GLY A 114 2.90 11.57 9.90
CA GLY A 114 4.04 11.33 10.77
C GLY A 114 4.75 10.01 10.49
N SER A 115 5.66 9.64 11.38
CA SER A 115 6.58 8.51 11.26
C SER A 115 7.81 8.80 10.39
N LYS A 116 8.84 7.95 10.56
CA LYS A 116 10.04 7.90 9.71
C LYS A 116 10.14 6.57 8.96
N ILE A 117 9.29 5.63 9.32
CA ILE A 117 9.27 4.29 8.75
C ILE A 117 7.87 3.93 8.29
N PHE A 118 7.82 3.08 7.30
CA PHE A 118 6.62 2.50 6.73
C PHE A 118 6.77 0.98 6.69
N ASN A 119 5.71 0.25 6.99
CA ASN A 119 5.52 -1.13 6.59
C ASN A 119 4.02 -1.40 6.40
N ALA A 120 3.69 -2.46 5.67
CA ALA A 120 2.30 -2.73 5.30
C ALA A 120 1.42 -3.12 6.49
N VAL A 121 1.97 -3.74 7.52
CA VAL A 121 1.23 -4.10 8.76
C VAL A 121 0.87 -2.81 9.52
N LEU A 122 1.82 -1.91 9.74
CA LEU A 122 1.55 -0.60 10.33
C LEU A 122 0.51 0.18 9.49
N TYR A 123 0.64 0.12 8.17
CA TYR A 123 -0.29 0.81 7.29
C TYR A 123 -1.70 0.22 7.37
N SER A 124 -1.84 -1.11 7.48
CA SER A 124 -3.15 -1.75 7.66
C SER A 124 -3.83 -1.33 8.95
N GLU A 125 -3.08 -1.16 10.05
CA GLU A 125 -3.63 -0.64 11.31
C GLU A 125 -4.09 0.82 11.19
N CYS A 126 -3.31 1.65 10.49
CA CYS A 126 -3.72 3.03 10.22
C CYS A 126 -4.97 3.09 9.33
N ILE A 127 -5.07 2.22 8.31
CA ILE A 127 -6.25 2.10 7.44
C ILE A 127 -7.47 1.66 8.25
N ASN A 128 -7.33 0.67 9.14
CA ASN A 128 -8.40 0.26 10.06
C ASN A 128 -8.94 1.43 10.87
N LEU A 129 -8.04 2.26 11.43
CA LEU A 129 -8.44 3.44 12.20
C LEU A 129 -9.21 4.45 11.34
N VAL A 130 -8.76 4.69 10.10
CA VAL A 130 -9.43 5.60 9.16
C VAL A 130 -10.80 5.03 8.75
N ILE A 131 -10.90 3.73 8.49
CA ILE A 131 -12.18 3.07 8.17
C ILE A 131 -13.16 3.21 9.35
N LYS A 132 -12.74 2.96 10.58
CA LYS A 132 -13.59 3.14 11.78
C LYS A 132 -14.04 4.58 12.01
N GLN A 133 -13.21 5.56 11.59
CA GLN A 133 -13.52 6.98 11.79
C GLN A 133 -14.48 7.54 10.74
N PHE A 134 -14.41 7.06 9.49
CA PHE A 134 -15.15 7.62 8.35
C PHE A 134 -16.18 6.66 7.75
N GLU A 135 -16.18 5.42 8.18
CA GLU A 135 -17.12 4.35 7.77
C GLU A 135 -17.32 4.25 6.24
N PRO A 136 -16.22 4.20 5.44
CA PRO A 136 -16.35 4.08 4.00
C PRO A 136 -16.95 2.73 3.63
N SER A 137 -17.89 2.74 2.67
CA SER A 137 -18.43 1.50 2.09
C SER A 137 -17.58 0.98 0.91
N ILE A 138 -16.70 1.83 0.38
CA ILE A 138 -15.85 1.54 -0.78
C ILE A 138 -14.40 1.84 -0.43
N VAL A 139 -13.49 0.93 -0.78
CA VAL A 139 -12.03 1.13 -0.62
C VAL A 139 -11.34 0.94 -1.98
N ILE A 140 -10.53 1.91 -2.39
CA ILE A 140 -9.72 1.84 -3.61
C ILE A 140 -8.25 1.96 -3.20
N GLY A 141 -7.49 0.86 -3.36
CA GLY A 141 -6.09 0.81 -2.98
C GLY A 141 -5.15 0.57 -4.17
N HIS A 142 -4.04 1.31 -4.21
CA HIS A 142 -3.01 1.14 -5.22
C HIS A 142 -1.77 0.49 -4.64
N SER A 143 -1.21 -0.49 -5.39
CA SER A 143 0.04 -1.15 -5.01
C SER A 143 -0.03 -1.69 -3.58
N ILE A 144 0.98 -1.45 -2.74
CA ILE A 144 0.99 -1.83 -1.33
C ILE A 144 -0.20 -1.27 -0.53
N GLY A 145 -0.78 -0.14 -0.94
CA GLY A 145 -2.01 0.40 -0.33
C GLY A 145 -3.21 -0.51 -0.55
N GLY A 146 -3.30 -1.18 -1.71
CA GLY A 146 -4.33 -2.19 -1.98
C GLY A 146 -4.19 -3.40 -1.08
N THR A 147 -2.97 -3.96 -0.98
CA THR A 147 -2.70 -5.11 -0.12
C THR A 147 -2.87 -4.79 1.37
N ALA A 148 -2.42 -3.60 1.81
CA ALA A 148 -2.62 -3.14 3.19
C ALA A 148 -4.11 -2.93 3.52
N SER A 149 -4.92 -2.48 2.55
CA SER A 149 -6.38 -2.38 2.71
C SER A 149 -7.03 -3.76 2.85
N ALA A 150 -6.65 -4.72 1.99
CA ALA A 150 -7.14 -6.09 2.09
C ALA A 150 -6.76 -6.72 3.45
N LEU A 151 -5.52 -6.51 3.90
CA LEU A 151 -5.04 -6.95 5.20
C LEU A 151 -5.84 -6.32 6.36
N ALA A 152 -6.13 -5.02 6.30
CA ALA A 152 -6.95 -4.34 7.32
C ALA A 152 -8.36 -4.92 7.37
N ILE A 153 -9.01 -5.09 6.22
CA ILE A 153 -10.36 -5.65 6.11
C ILE A 153 -10.42 -7.06 6.69
N ASN A 154 -9.48 -7.92 6.32
CA ASN A 154 -9.39 -9.29 6.81
C ASN A 154 -9.15 -9.36 8.32
N ASN A 155 -8.11 -8.67 8.82
CA ASN A 155 -7.68 -8.79 10.22
C ASN A 155 -8.71 -8.21 11.21
N HIS A 156 -9.44 -7.19 10.80
CA HIS A 156 -10.40 -6.50 11.66
C HIS A 156 -11.86 -6.79 11.27
N GLN A 157 -12.10 -7.70 10.31
CA GLN A 157 -13.43 -8.08 9.83
C GLN A 157 -14.29 -6.85 9.50
N LEU A 158 -13.71 -5.91 8.75
CA LEU A 158 -14.35 -4.64 8.42
C LEU A 158 -15.42 -4.84 7.33
N GLU A 159 -16.58 -4.25 7.54
CA GLU A 159 -17.70 -4.29 6.59
C GLU A 159 -17.47 -3.27 5.46
N ILE A 160 -16.94 -3.75 4.34
CA ILE A 160 -16.74 -2.98 3.11
C ILE A 160 -17.61 -3.64 2.01
N LYS A 161 -18.36 -2.82 1.27
CA LYS A 161 -19.18 -3.30 0.16
C LYS A 161 -18.33 -3.59 -1.09
N LYS A 162 -17.42 -2.68 -1.44
CA LYS A 162 -16.59 -2.77 -2.66
C LYS A 162 -15.11 -2.50 -2.36
N LEU A 163 -14.23 -3.38 -2.88
CA LEU A 163 -12.78 -3.24 -2.77
C LEU A 163 -12.14 -3.25 -4.16
N VAL A 164 -11.46 -2.15 -4.51
CA VAL A 164 -10.71 -2.03 -5.77
C VAL A 164 -9.21 -2.13 -5.49
N LEU A 165 -8.54 -3.07 -6.17
CA LEU A 165 -7.11 -3.33 -6.07
C LEU A 165 -6.41 -2.97 -7.39
N LEU A 166 -5.62 -1.92 -7.38
CA LEU A 166 -4.89 -1.41 -8.54
C LEU A 166 -3.41 -1.78 -8.44
N GLY A 167 -2.93 -2.70 -9.27
CA GLY A 167 -1.52 -3.10 -9.31
C GLY A 167 -0.99 -3.60 -7.96
N ALA A 168 -1.84 -4.26 -7.16
CA ALA A 168 -1.48 -4.73 -5.83
C ALA A 168 -0.60 -5.99 -5.88
N PRO A 169 0.43 -6.12 -5.00
CA PRO A 169 1.14 -7.37 -4.82
C PRO A 169 0.28 -8.41 -4.08
N SER A 170 0.43 -9.67 -4.45
CA SER A 170 -0.28 -10.81 -3.85
C SER A 170 0.35 -11.31 -2.56
N ASN A 171 1.63 -10.95 -2.32
CA ASN A 171 2.39 -11.38 -1.16
C ASN A 171 3.52 -10.38 -0.84
N PHE A 172 4.09 -10.47 0.36
CA PHE A 172 5.21 -9.61 0.77
C PHE A 172 6.57 -10.28 0.65
N ASP A 173 6.65 -11.58 0.53
CA ASP A 173 7.92 -12.33 0.45
C ASP A 173 8.69 -11.96 -0.82
N GLU A 174 8.03 -11.94 -2.00
CA GLU A 174 8.69 -11.53 -3.25
C GLU A 174 9.24 -10.09 -3.19
N VAL A 175 8.53 -9.17 -2.52
CA VAL A 175 9.00 -7.79 -2.35
C VAL A 175 10.27 -7.74 -1.50
N ILE A 176 10.30 -8.51 -0.40
CA ILE A 176 11.45 -8.60 0.50
C ILE A 176 12.61 -9.35 -0.15
N ASP A 177 12.34 -10.44 -0.86
CA ASP A 177 13.33 -11.20 -1.60
C ASP A 177 14.02 -10.35 -2.68
N ASN A 178 13.25 -9.55 -3.41
CA ASN A 178 13.81 -8.60 -4.38
C ASN A 178 14.71 -7.56 -3.70
N TYR A 179 14.28 -7.04 -2.55
CA TYR A 179 15.13 -6.13 -1.76
C TYR A 179 16.43 -6.81 -1.30
N ILE A 180 16.35 -8.02 -0.75
CA ILE A 180 17.52 -8.82 -0.33
C ILE A 180 18.49 -9.03 -1.51
N LYS A 181 17.99 -9.39 -2.69
CA LYS A 181 18.79 -9.57 -3.92
C LYS A 181 19.46 -8.27 -4.36
N ILE A 182 18.71 -7.16 -4.38
CA ILE A 182 19.23 -5.84 -4.78
C ILE A 182 20.37 -5.40 -3.83
N MET A 183 20.22 -5.60 -2.53
CA MET A 183 21.21 -5.26 -1.51
C MET A 183 22.38 -6.24 -1.45
N GLY A 184 22.22 -7.46 -1.97
CA GLY A 184 23.24 -8.52 -1.91
C GLY A 184 23.48 -9.04 -0.50
N TYR A 185 22.45 -9.19 0.30
CA TYR A 185 22.57 -9.67 1.67
C TYR A 185 22.98 -11.15 1.73
N ASN A 186 23.86 -11.46 2.67
CA ASN A 186 24.32 -12.83 2.93
C ASN A 186 23.30 -13.61 3.79
N LYS A 187 23.48 -14.94 3.85
CA LYS A 187 22.58 -15.84 4.62
C LYS A 187 22.47 -15.49 6.11
N ARG A 188 23.46 -14.81 6.68
CA ARG A 188 23.44 -14.39 8.10
C ARG A 188 22.49 -13.21 8.31
N VAL A 189 22.55 -12.21 7.43
CA VAL A 189 21.61 -11.07 7.44
C VAL A 189 20.19 -11.56 7.19
N ILE A 190 19.98 -12.47 6.22
CA ILE A 190 18.65 -13.03 5.90
C ILE A 190 18.06 -13.74 7.14
N ARG A 191 18.81 -14.62 7.79
CA ARG A 191 18.35 -15.28 9.03
C ARG A 191 18.03 -14.28 10.13
N ALA A 192 18.83 -13.25 10.29
CA ALA A 192 18.60 -12.21 11.29
C ALA A 192 17.39 -11.34 10.96
N ILE A 193 17.10 -11.06 9.67
CA ILE A 193 15.87 -10.41 9.21
C ILE A 193 14.66 -11.28 9.57
N ASN A 194 14.68 -12.58 9.29
CA ASN A 194 13.59 -13.48 9.64
C ASN A 194 13.33 -13.50 11.15
N THR A 195 14.40 -13.56 11.97
CA THR A 195 14.26 -13.45 13.43
C THR A 195 13.66 -12.10 13.84
N TYR A 196 14.03 -11.02 13.16
CA TYR A 196 13.47 -9.69 13.41
C TYR A 196 11.95 -9.66 13.10
N TYR A 197 11.53 -10.22 11.96
CA TYR A 197 10.11 -10.29 11.57
C TYR A 197 9.29 -11.10 12.58
N LEU A 198 9.73 -12.30 12.95
CA LEU A 198 9.06 -13.11 13.95
C LEU A 198 8.91 -12.38 15.29
N LYS A 199 9.96 -11.67 15.73
CA LYS A 199 9.95 -10.95 17.00
C LYS A 199 9.01 -9.74 17.01
N HIS A 200 8.92 -9.00 15.89
CA HIS A 200 8.21 -7.70 15.85
C HIS A 200 6.82 -7.78 15.21
N PHE A 201 6.57 -8.78 14.37
CA PHE A 201 5.30 -8.94 13.65
C PHE A 201 4.62 -10.29 13.92
N GLY A 202 5.26 -11.18 14.66
CA GLY A 202 4.74 -12.50 15.02
C GLY A 202 4.85 -13.54 13.89
N TYR A 203 5.04 -13.11 12.65
CA TYR A 203 5.07 -13.96 11.47
C TYR A 203 6.23 -13.60 10.55
N LEU A 204 6.62 -14.55 9.70
CA LEU A 204 7.54 -14.31 8.58
C LEU A 204 6.80 -13.61 7.42
N PRO A 205 7.53 -12.96 6.49
CA PRO A 205 6.91 -12.32 5.32
C PRO A 205 6.02 -13.24 4.49
N GLU A 206 6.36 -14.53 4.41
CA GLU A 206 5.62 -15.58 3.69
C GLU A 206 4.21 -15.82 4.26
N PHE A 207 3.94 -15.40 5.47
CA PHE A 207 2.59 -15.45 6.06
C PHE A 207 1.63 -14.44 5.41
N TYR A 208 2.15 -13.32 4.95
CA TYR A 208 1.33 -12.23 4.41
C TYR A 208 1.08 -12.45 2.92
N THR A 209 0.28 -13.47 2.60
CA THR A 209 -0.14 -13.86 1.25
C THR A 209 -1.62 -13.63 1.05
N VAL A 210 -2.04 -13.49 -0.20
CA VAL A 210 -3.45 -13.32 -0.55
C VAL A 210 -4.32 -14.47 -0.06
N GLU A 211 -3.79 -15.69 0.03
CA GLU A 211 -4.48 -16.85 0.58
C GLU A 211 -4.95 -16.57 2.02
N ASN A 212 -4.08 -15.94 2.82
CA ASN A 212 -4.35 -15.68 4.23
C ASN A 212 -5.19 -14.42 4.44
N PHE A 213 -5.08 -13.39 3.60
CA PHE A 213 -5.81 -12.14 3.82
C PHE A 213 -7.03 -11.94 2.92
N SER A 214 -7.37 -12.89 2.04
CA SER A 214 -8.63 -12.84 1.28
C SER A 214 -9.74 -13.71 1.88
N GLU A 215 -9.45 -14.53 2.87
CA GLU A 215 -10.38 -15.51 3.43
C GLU A 215 -11.66 -14.87 4.01
N ASN A 216 -11.52 -13.72 4.67
CA ASN A 216 -12.63 -13.01 5.32
C ASN A 216 -13.07 -11.75 4.56
N ILE A 217 -12.64 -11.58 3.31
CA ILE A 217 -13.08 -10.43 2.49
C ILE A 217 -14.37 -10.80 1.75
N HIS A 218 -15.48 -10.26 2.24
CA HIS A 218 -16.81 -10.46 1.63
C HIS A 218 -17.19 -9.37 0.62
N ALA A 219 -16.45 -8.26 0.58
CA ALA A 219 -16.65 -7.17 -0.36
C ALA A 219 -16.69 -7.68 -1.82
N GLU A 220 -17.44 -7.03 -2.70
CA GLU A 220 -17.25 -7.21 -4.13
C GLU A 220 -15.88 -6.65 -4.53
N GLY A 221 -15.13 -7.40 -5.34
CA GLY A 221 -13.77 -7.06 -5.70
C GLY A 221 -13.61 -6.64 -7.17
N LEU A 222 -12.83 -5.58 -7.41
CA LEU A 222 -12.30 -5.24 -8.72
C LEU A 222 -10.78 -5.24 -8.68
N ILE A 223 -10.15 -6.08 -9.47
CA ILE A 223 -8.70 -6.15 -9.62
C ILE A 223 -8.35 -5.57 -10.99
N ILE A 224 -7.53 -4.51 -11.04
CA ILE A 224 -7.01 -3.95 -12.30
C ILE A 224 -5.50 -4.02 -12.28
N HIS A 225 -4.89 -4.63 -13.31
CA HIS A 225 -3.45 -4.77 -13.39
C HIS A 225 -2.94 -4.71 -14.83
N ASP A 226 -1.81 -4.03 -15.02
CA ASP A 226 -1.20 -3.90 -16.34
C ASP A 226 -0.23 -5.06 -16.62
N LYS A 227 -0.36 -5.68 -17.80
CA LYS A 227 0.52 -6.80 -18.21
C LYS A 227 1.98 -6.39 -18.35
N LYS A 228 2.26 -5.11 -18.55
CA LYS A 228 3.62 -4.55 -18.67
C LYS A 228 4.06 -3.82 -17.41
N ASP A 229 3.40 -4.06 -16.28
CA ASP A 229 3.86 -3.59 -14.98
C ASP A 229 5.27 -4.14 -14.70
N ARG A 230 6.24 -3.22 -14.45
CA ARG A 230 7.64 -3.55 -14.20
C ARG A 230 8.00 -3.55 -12.71
N ILE A 231 7.04 -3.22 -11.86
CA ILE A 231 7.21 -3.14 -10.40
C ILE A 231 6.60 -4.36 -9.74
N ILE A 232 5.31 -4.59 -10.01
CA ILE A 232 4.56 -5.75 -9.52
C ILE A 232 4.13 -6.61 -10.72
N SER A 233 4.44 -7.87 -10.66
CA SER A 233 4.17 -8.80 -11.76
C SER A 233 2.66 -8.97 -12.00
N TYR A 234 2.22 -9.07 -13.25
CA TYR A 234 0.83 -9.43 -13.56
C TYR A 234 0.41 -10.78 -12.96
N ARG A 235 1.37 -11.66 -12.60
CA ARG A 235 1.11 -12.91 -11.88
C ARG A 235 0.43 -12.68 -10.53
N ASP A 236 0.76 -11.57 -9.87
CA ASP A 236 0.12 -11.18 -8.61
C ASP A 236 -1.39 -10.99 -8.78
N ALA A 237 -1.81 -10.31 -9.86
CA ALA A 237 -3.23 -10.13 -10.14
C ALA A 237 -3.95 -11.46 -10.43
N LEU A 238 -3.31 -12.38 -11.13
CA LEU A 238 -3.85 -13.73 -11.34
C LEU A 238 -3.97 -14.50 -10.02
N HIS A 239 -2.98 -14.34 -9.14
CA HIS A 239 -2.97 -14.97 -7.83
C HIS A 239 -4.07 -14.40 -6.93
N ILE A 240 -4.20 -13.06 -6.86
CA ILE A 240 -5.29 -12.40 -6.13
C ILE A 240 -6.64 -12.88 -6.65
N SER A 241 -6.87 -12.86 -7.96
CA SER A 241 -8.13 -13.29 -8.56
C SER A 241 -8.48 -14.76 -8.31
N LYS A 242 -7.46 -15.61 -8.11
CA LYS A 242 -7.65 -17.02 -7.77
C LYS A 242 -8.22 -17.20 -6.36
N TYR A 243 -7.77 -16.42 -5.39
CA TYR A 243 -8.14 -16.57 -3.97
C TYR A 243 -9.25 -15.62 -3.53
N TYR A 244 -9.29 -14.40 -4.06
CA TYR A 244 -10.39 -13.46 -3.85
C TYR A 244 -11.56 -13.80 -4.80
N LYS A 245 -12.37 -14.78 -4.41
CA LYS A 245 -13.41 -15.39 -5.29
C LYS A 245 -14.50 -14.42 -5.73
N ASN A 246 -14.88 -13.48 -4.86
CA ASN A 246 -15.89 -12.45 -5.17
C ASN A 246 -15.26 -11.27 -5.90
N SER A 247 -14.36 -11.51 -6.85
CA SER A 247 -13.68 -10.44 -7.58
C SER A 247 -13.69 -10.62 -9.09
N LYS A 248 -13.68 -9.49 -9.82
CA LYS A 248 -13.49 -9.40 -11.27
C LYS A 248 -12.09 -8.90 -11.56
N LEU A 249 -11.37 -9.59 -12.46
CA LEU A 249 -10.06 -9.17 -12.93
C LEU A 249 -10.16 -8.46 -14.28
N ILE A 250 -9.67 -7.23 -14.34
CA ILE A 250 -9.47 -6.47 -15.59
C ILE A 250 -7.97 -6.33 -15.85
N LYS A 251 -7.56 -6.78 -17.03
CA LYS A 251 -6.19 -6.61 -17.52
C LYS A 251 -6.08 -5.37 -18.41
N THR A 252 -5.02 -4.60 -18.20
CA THR A 252 -4.64 -3.51 -19.10
C THR A 252 -3.28 -3.80 -19.76
N VAL A 253 -2.93 -2.99 -20.75
CA VAL A 253 -1.63 -3.10 -21.46
C VAL A 253 -1.12 -1.71 -21.78
N GLY A 254 0.04 -1.35 -21.22
CA GLY A 254 0.75 -0.11 -21.56
C GLY A 254 0.51 1.04 -20.58
N PHE A 255 -0.29 0.87 -19.53
CA PHE A 255 -0.47 1.88 -18.49
C PHE A 255 0.55 1.77 -17.35
N GLY A 256 1.27 0.64 -17.30
CA GLY A 256 2.31 0.38 -16.30
C GLY A 256 1.78 0.33 -14.88
N HIS A 257 2.69 0.39 -13.90
CA HIS A 257 2.35 0.27 -12.48
C HIS A 257 1.44 1.39 -11.95
N GLY A 258 1.57 2.60 -12.52
CA GLY A 258 0.82 3.76 -12.02
C GLY A 258 -0.69 3.67 -12.20
N LEU A 259 -1.16 3.01 -13.28
CA LEU A 259 -2.59 2.86 -13.63
C LEU A 259 -3.37 4.18 -13.61
N LYS A 260 -2.70 5.33 -13.81
CA LYS A 260 -3.30 6.66 -13.91
C LYS A 260 -3.73 6.88 -15.36
N ASN A 261 -4.94 6.49 -15.68
CA ASN A 261 -5.48 6.55 -17.03
C ASN A 261 -7.00 6.58 -17.02
N GLU A 262 -7.60 7.34 -17.91
CA GLU A 262 -9.04 7.48 -18.06
C GLU A 262 -9.76 6.11 -18.23
N THR A 263 -9.21 5.21 -19.03
CA THR A 263 -9.76 3.85 -19.18
C THR A 263 -9.84 3.10 -17.84
N VAL A 264 -8.81 3.23 -17.00
CA VAL A 264 -8.82 2.61 -15.66
C VAL A 264 -9.88 3.25 -14.79
N TYR A 265 -10.00 4.57 -14.83
CA TYR A 265 -11.03 5.29 -14.05
C TYR A 265 -12.44 4.95 -14.52
N ASN A 266 -12.68 4.77 -15.82
CA ASN A 266 -13.96 4.33 -16.37
C ASN A 266 -14.32 2.92 -15.85
N HIS A 267 -13.39 1.98 -15.83
CA HIS A 267 -13.64 0.65 -15.24
C HIS A 267 -13.96 0.71 -13.74
N ILE A 268 -13.31 1.61 -13.00
CA ILE A 268 -13.64 1.85 -11.59
C ILE A 268 -15.07 2.38 -11.49
N MET A 269 -15.42 3.42 -12.24
CA MET A 269 -16.75 4.03 -12.18
C MET A 269 -17.86 3.08 -12.62
N GLU A 270 -17.67 2.29 -13.68
CA GLU A 270 -18.57 1.21 -14.07
C GLU A 270 -18.82 0.24 -12.91
N PHE A 271 -17.76 -0.19 -12.22
CA PHE A 271 -17.87 -1.09 -11.08
C PHE A 271 -18.54 -0.45 -9.86
N LEU A 272 -18.32 0.84 -9.60
CA LEU A 272 -18.97 1.53 -8.48
C LEU A 272 -20.48 1.69 -8.69
N ASN A 273 -20.93 1.77 -9.93
CA ASN A 273 -22.35 1.97 -10.29
C ASN A 273 -23.14 0.67 -10.41
N THR A 274 -22.53 -0.51 -10.24
CA THR A 274 -23.22 -1.80 -10.09
C THR A 274 -23.74 -1.98 -8.68
#